data_4dd3c520bca7e97ad57b1447f2fe5145
#
_entry.id   4dd3c520bca7e97ad57b1447f2fe5145
#
_cell.length_a   1.000
_cell.length_b   1.000
_cell.length_c   1.000
_cell.angle_alpha   90.00
_cell.angle_beta   90.00
_cell.angle_gamma   90.00
#
_symmetry.space_group_name_H-M   'P 1'
#
loop_
_entity.id
_entity.type
_entity.pdbx_description
1 polymer ?
#
loop_
_entity_poly.entity_id
_entity_poly.type
_entity_poly.pdbx_seq_one_letter_code
_entity_poly.pdbx_strand_id
1 'polypeptide(L)'
;MLDINRILKSNRQMKALTGMNIIEFELLVPRIDDSISLKILSKKVRKRKAGGGRKGVLNSMELKLFFILFYLKVYPTYDLASAIFGVDKSRVCRWVKELLPILESTLERSYVLPKRKVQSLQDLFDSFPETKDLFIDGTEGRINRPKQSKNQRNSYSGKQKSHTRKNIVICDEDRRIMYVSPTKNGKVHDFTQAKKELLFDNVPDKVCLWVDKGFQGIKNIVPPEQVEIPHKKPKGKSLSTEQKQENNVISSFRIVIEHAIGGIKRFGCMAQKYRNHKGKDDQMIKLCAGLWNFHIQNSYLIEIITKLTKLCLTINFRFLFRNNSNIL
;
A
#
# COMPACT_ATOMS: atom_id res chain seq x y z
N MET A 1 14.16 20.38 -16.20
CA MET A 1 13.13 20.49 -15.15
C MET A 1 11.87 19.78 -15.63
N LEU A 2 11.20 18.98 -14.79
CA LEU A 2 9.93 18.34 -15.16
C LEU A 2 8.84 19.40 -15.37
N ASP A 3 8.14 19.34 -16.51
CA ASP A 3 6.92 20.11 -16.72
C ASP A 3 5.75 19.42 -16.00
N ILE A 4 5.56 19.80 -14.73
CA ILE A 4 4.54 19.18 -13.86
C ILE A 4 3.14 19.51 -14.35
N ASN A 5 2.90 20.70 -14.90
CA ASN A 5 1.59 21.09 -15.44
C ASN A 5 1.16 20.20 -16.61
N ARG A 6 2.10 19.80 -17.46
CA ARG A 6 1.85 18.83 -18.54
C ARG A 6 1.59 17.43 -17.98
N ILE A 7 2.33 17.01 -16.95
CA ILE A 7 2.17 15.70 -16.31
C ILE A 7 0.81 15.57 -15.67
N LEU A 8 0.33 16.60 -14.95
CA LEU A 8 -0.98 16.62 -14.29
C LEU A 8 -2.16 16.46 -15.26
N LYS A 9 -1.96 16.69 -16.56
CA LYS A 9 -2.99 16.50 -17.61
C LYS A 9 -2.95 15.11 -18.26
N SER A 10 -1.99 14.25 -17.90
CA SER A 10 -1.79 12.94 -18.53
C SER A 10 -1.92 11.80 -17.53
N ASN A 11 -3.04 11.04 -17.58
CA ASN A 11 -3.25 9.88 -16.71
C ASN A 11 -2.10 8.85 -16.79
N ARG A 12 -1.53 8.64 -17.99
CA ARG A 12 -0.41 7.71 -18.18
C ARG A 12 0.83 8.18 -17.42
N GLN A 13 1.16 9.48 -17.52
CA GLN A 13 2.33 10.04 -16.84
C GLN A 13 2.11 10.13 -15.34
N MET A 14 0.89 10.49 -14.89
CA MET A 14 0.53 10.49 -13.46
C MET A 14 0.69 9.11 -12.85
N LYS A 15 0.12 8.06 -13.44
CA LYS A 15 0.30 6.68 -12.97
C LYS A 15 1.77 6.24 -12.95
N ALA A 16 2.55 6.60 -13.99
CA ALA A 16 3.95 6.23 -14.07
C ALA A 16 4.81 6.93 -13.00
N LEU A 17 4.56 8.19 -12.72
CA LEU A 17 5.40 9.02 -11.84
C LEU A 17 4.93 9.09 -10.39
N THR A 18 3.64 8.91 -10.13
CA THR A 18 3.05 9.03 -8.79
C THR A 18 2.40 7.74 -8.29
N GLY A 19 2.09 6.80 -9.19
CA GLY A 19 1.33 5.59 -8.88
C GLY A 19 -0.18 5.82 -8.78
N MET A 20 -0.68 7.04 -9.07
CA MET A 20 -2.09 7.44 -8.99
C MET A 20 -2.58 7.98 -10.34
N ASN A 21 -3.86 7.86 -10.63
CA ASN A 21 -4.49 8.57 -11.73
C ASN A 21 -4.80 10.04 -11.35
N ILE A 22 -5.27 10.84 -12.31
CA ILE A 22 -5.56 12.27 -12.09
C ILE A 22 -6.66 12.43 -11.03
N ILE A 23 -7.75 11.68 -11.12
CA ILE A 23 -8.91 11.79 -10.22
C ILE A 23 -8.49 11.46 -8.78
N GLU A 24 -7.76 10.37 -8.57
CA GLU A 24 -7.23 10.00 -7.25
C GLU A 24 -6.32 11.09 -6.68
N PHE A 25 -5.49 11.67 -7.52
CA PHE A 25 -4.59 12.74 -7.13
C PHE A 25 -5.37 13.99 -6.72
N GLU A 26 -6.35 14.42 -7.52
CA GLU A 26 -7.21 15.59 -7.24
C GLU A 26 -8.03 15.39 -5.96
N LEU A 27 -8.51 14.17 -5.68
CA LEU A 27 -9.19 13.85 -4.42
C LEU A 27 -8.26 13.92 -3.20
N LEU A 28 -6.96 13.70 -3.38
CA LEU A 28 -6.00 13.71 -2.27
C LEU A 28 -5.44 15.12 -1.99
N VAL A 29 -5.42 16.04 -2.98
CA VAL A 29 -4.91 17.40 -2.82
C VAL A 29 -5.58 18.17 -1.68
N PRO A 30 -6.92 18.30 -1.57
CA PRO A 30 -7.54 19.02 -0.47
C PRO A 30 -7.24 18.38 0.89
N ARG A 31 -7.18 17.05 0.97
CA ARG A 31 -6.89 16.32 2.22
C ARG A 31 -5.47 16.56 2.74
N ILE A 32 -4.49 16.72 1.84
CA ILE A 32 -3.12 17.05 2.25
C ILE A 32 -3.01 18.52 2.66
N ASP A 33 -3.80 19.41 2.06
CA ASP A 33 -3.87 20.83 2.46
C ASP A 33 -4.41 20.96 3.88
N ASP A 34 -5.49 20.28 4.22
CA ASP A 34 -6.03 20.21 5.58
C ASP A 34 -4.99 19.71 6.58
N SER A 35 -4.25 18.66 6.23
CA SER A 35 -3.21 18.09 7.10
C SER A 35 -2.03 19.03 7.31
N ILE A 36 -1.65 19.81 6.29
CA ILE A 36 -0.61 20.85 6.40
C ILE A 36 -1.10 22.00 7.26
N SER A 37 -2.33 22.46 7.05
CA SER A 37 -2.96 23.56 7.79
C SER A 37 -3.03 23.24 9.28
N LEU A 38 -3.47 22.03 9.64
CA LEU A 38 -3.49 21.57 11.04
C LEU A 38 -2.10 21.46 11.66
N LYS A 39 -1.10 20.99 10.90
CA LYS A 39 0.28 20.97 11.36
C LYS A 39 0.85 22.37 11.58
N ILE A 40 0.42 23.36 10.82
CA ILE A 40 0.80 24.76 11.01
C ILE A 40 0.16 25.31 12.28
N LEU A 41 -1.11 25.03 12.51
CA LEU A 41 -1.87 25.46 13.70
C LEU A 41 -1.33 24.84 14.99
N SER A 42 -0.88 23.57 14.96
CA SER A 42 -0.30 22.90 16.13
C SER A 42 1.09 23.41 16.55
N LYS A 43 1.76 24.19 15.72
CA LYS A 43 3.06 24.81 16.09
C LYS A 43 2.83 26.05 16.93
N LYS A 44 3.59 26.17 18.04
CA LYS A 44 3.61 27.34 18.91
C LYS A 44 3.61 28.65 18.12
N VAL A 45 2.91 29.65 18.63
CA VAL A 45 2.75 31.00 18.05
C VAL A 45 4.05 31.50 17.44
N ARG A 46 4.04 31.71 16.13
CA ARG A 46 5.19 32.29 15.41
C ARG A 46 5.16 33.80 15.52
N LYS A 47 6.30 34.44 15.76
CA LYS A 47 6.44 35.91 15.70
C LYS A 47 6.14 36.49 14.32
N ARG A 48 6.25 35.68 13.25
CA ARG A 48 6.00 36.10 11.86
C ARG A 48 4.91 35.24 11.22
N LYS A 49 4.06 35.87 10.41
CA LYS A 49 2.97 35.22 9.67
C LYS A 49 3.53 34.10 8.77
N ALA A 50 2.85 32.97 8.72
CA ALA A 50 3.23 31.85 7.84
C ALA A 50 3.13 32.29 6.37
N GLY A 51 4.13 31.90 5.54
CA GLY A 51 4.13 32.22 4.10
C GLY A 51 4.80 33.56 3.70
N GLY A 52 5.23 34.37 4.66
CA GLY A 52 6.02 35.58 4.37
C GLY A 52 7.46 35.23 4.01
N GLY A 53 7.82 35.27 2.74
CA GLY A 53 9.17 35.03 2.25
C GLY A 53 9.19 34.63 0.77
N ARG A 54 10.40 34.37 0.22
CA ARG A 54 10.56 33.94 -1.18
C ARG A 54 9.82 32.60 -1.38
N LYS A 55 8.95 32.53 -2.40
CA LYS A 55 8.26 31.31 -2.78
C LYS A 55 9.28 30.24 -3.18
N GLY A 56 9.19 29.07 -2.53
CA GLY A 56 10.04 27.93 -2.85
C GLY A 56 9.55 27.19 -4.10
N VAL A 57 10.32 26.21 -4.59
CA VAL A 57 9.96 25.38 -5.76
C VAL A 57 8.65 24.62 -5.53
N LEU A 58 8.43 24.04 -4.34
CA LEU A 58 7.15 23.41 -3.96
C LEU A 58 6.20 24.46 -3.37
N ASN A 59 5.70 25.37 -4.20
CA ASN A 59 4.90 26.52 -3.78
C ASN A 59 3.38 26.23 -3.72
N SER A 60 2.90 25.13 -4.29
CA SER A 60 1.49 24.70 -4.23
C SER A 60 1.33 23.35 -3.52
N MET A 61 0.11 23.00 -3.18
CA MET A 61 -0.21 21.70 -2.54
C MET A 61 -0.07 20.55 -3.51
N GLU A 62 -0.45 20.77 -4.77
CA GLU A 62 -0.26 19.80 -5.85
C GLU A 62 1.23 19.46 -6.03
N LEU A 63 2.11 20.46 -6.02
CA LEU A 63 3.55 20.23 -6.16
C LEU A 63 4.14 19.47 -4.97
N LYS A 64 3.68 19.76 -3.75
CA LYS A 64 4.10 19.01 -2.55
C LYS A 64 3.63 17.55 -2.60
N LEU A 65 2.35 17.34 -2.94
CA LEU A 65 1.80 16.01 -3.10
C LEU A 65 2.48 15.25 -4.24
N PHE A 66 2.63 15.88 -5.40
CA PHE A 66 3.34 15.29 -6.53
C PHE A 66 4.75 14.85 -6.15
N PHE A 67 5.52 15.72 -5.49
CA PHE A 67 6.89 15.40 -5.08
C PHE A 67 6.96 14.17 -4.17
N ILE A 68 6.12 14.08 -3.14
CA ILE A 68 6.20 12.99 -2.19
C ILE A 68 5.73 11.66 -2.79
N LEU A 69 4.69 11.69 -3.64
CA LEU A 69 4.24 10.52 -4.39
C LEU A 69 5.29 10.09 -5.42
N PHE A 70 5.90 11.02 -6.15
CA PHE A 70 7.02 10.77 -7.06
C PHE A 70 8.19 10.12 -6.33
N TYR A 71 8.55 10.62 -5.15
CA TYR A 71 9.60 10.04 -4.33
C TYR A 71 9.30 8.59 -3.94
N LEU A 72 8.09 8.26 -3.53
CA LEU A 72 7.69 6.89 -3.20
C LEU A 72 7.63 6.00 -4.44
N LYS A 73 7.08 6.50 -5.55
CA LYS A 73 6.84 5.73 -6.78
C LYS A 73 8.12 5.46 -7.55
N VAL A 74 8.90 6.48 -7.82
CA VAL A 74 10.14 6.37 -8.63
C VAL A 74 11.33 5.98 -7.76
N TYR A 75 11.29 6.39 -6.49
CA TYR A 75 12.35 6.18 -5.49
C TYR A 75 13.72 6.65 -5.99
N PRO A 76 13.86 7.92 -6.42
CA PRO A 76 15.12 8.47 -6.88
C PRO A 76 16.13 8.60 -5.73
N THR A 77 17.42 8.68 -6.05
CA THR A 77 18.40 9.20 -5.09
C THR A 77 18.13 10.69 -4.83
N TYR A 78 18.60 11.23 -3.72
CA TYR A 78 18.43 12.66 -3.45
C TYR A 78 19.17 13.53 -4.48
N ASP A 79 20.29 13.04 -5.02
CA ASP A 79 21.04 13.71 -6.08
C ASP A 79 20.23 13.76 -7.39
N LEU A 80 19.62 12.64 -7.79
CA LEU A 80 18.75 12.60 -8.97
C LEU A 80 17.52 13.49 -8.79
N ALA A 81 16.87 13.45 -7.63
CA ALA A 81 15.74 14.32 -7.35
C ALA A 81 16.15 15.80 -7.32
N SER A 82 17.35 16.14 -6.83
CA SER A 82 17.88 17.51 -6.84
C SER A 82 18.05 18.03 -8.27
N ALA A 83 18.58 17.22 -9.16
CA ALA A 83 18.72 17.56 -10.58
C ALA A 83 17.35 17.74 -11.27
N ILE A 84 16.39 16.85 -11.00
CA ILE A 84 15.04 16.89 -11.58
C ILE A 84 14.28 18.16 -11.16
N PHE A 85 14.33 18.53 -9.88
CA PHE A 85 13.58 19.67 -9.31
C PHE A 85 14.37 20.97 -9.29
N GLY A 86 15.63 20.98 -9.73
CA GLY A 86 16.46 22.18 -9.78
C GLY A 86 16.75 22.78 -8.39
N VAL A 87 17.00 21.92 -7.39
CA VAL A 87 17.24 22.34 -6.00
C VAL A 87 18.43 21.60 -5.42
N ASP A 88 18.97 22.11 -4.32
CA ASP A 88 20.03 21.41 -3.59
C ASP A 88 19.53 20.10 -2.94
N LYS A 89 20.41 19.09 -2.87
CA LYS A 89 20.17 17.78 -2.27
C LYS A 89 19.66 17.86 -0.82
N SER A 90 20.17 18.81 -0.04
CA SER A 90 19.77 19.01 1.34
C SER A 90 18.29 19.45 1.45
N ARG A 91 17.80 20.19 0.44
CA ARG A 91 16.40 20.60 0.34
C ARG A 91 15.51 19.39 0.04
N VAL A 92 15.89 18.53 -0.91
CA VAL A 92 15.19 17.28 -1.18
C VAL A 92 15.07 16.42 0.09
N CYS A 93 16.16 16.25 0.83
CA CYS A 93 16.16 15.52 2.08
C CYS A 93 15.18 16.10 3.12
N ARG A 94 15.14 17.44 3.24
CA ARG A 94 14.18 18.14 4.13
C ARG A 94 12.73 17.92 3.67
N TRP A 95 12.44 18.06 2.38
CA TRP A 95 11.09 17.83 1.85
C TRP A 95 10.59 16.40 2.14
N VAL A 96 11.42 15.40 1.91
CA VAL A 96 11.05 14.01 2.24
C VAL A 96 10.75 13.85 3.73
N LYS A 97 11.60 14.41 4.63
CA LYS A 97 11.40 14.36 6.09
C LYS A 97 10.12 15.09 6.54
N GLU A 98 9.76 16.18 5.87
CA GLU A 98 8.59 16.98 6.22
C GLU A 98 7.30 16.41 5.66
N LEU A 99 7.31 15.91 4.41
CA LEU A 99 6.11 15.51 3.70
C LEU A 99 5.66 14.07 3.99
N LEU A 100 6.59 13.15 4.32
CA LEU A 100 6.20 11.77 4.68
C LEU A 100 5.23 11.72 5.88
N PRO A 101 5.50 12.40 7.02
CA PRO A 101 4.55 12.42 8.14
C PRO A 101 3.23 13.15 7.81
N ILE A 102 3.25 14.13 6.90
CA ILE A 102 2.04 14.81 6.45
C ILE A 102 1.18 13.85 5.64
N LEU A 103 1.77 13.15 4.67
CA LEU A 103 1.07 12.14 3.89
C LEU A 103 0.50 11.03 4.79
N GLU A 104 1.23 10.60 5.83
CA GLU A 104 0.76 9.64 6.81
C GLU A 104 -0.50 10.13 7.53
N SER A 105 -0.47 11.35 8.07
CA SER A 105 -1.63 11.96 8.72
C SER A 105 -2.81 12.15 7.75
N THR A 106 -2.53 12.47 6.48
CA THR A 106 -3.57 12.59 5.45
C THR A 106 -4.28 11.27 5.18
N LEU A 107 -3.51 10.18 5.03
CA LEU A 107 -4.06 8.84 4.80
C LEU A 107 -4.77 8.28 6.04
N GLU A 108 -4.27 8.59 7.24
CA GLU A 108 -4.90 8.22 8.51
C GLU A 108 -6.31 8.83 8.63
N ARG A 109 -6.45 10.12 8.36
CA ARG A 109 -7.74 10.81 8.33
C ARG A 109 -8.67 10.34 7.20
N SER A 110 -8.11 9.75 6.18
CA SER A 110 -8.87 9.12 5.09
C SER A 110 -9.31 7.70 5.43
N TYR A 111 -8.98 7.18 6.62
CA TYR A 111 -9.29 5.82 7.10
C TYR A 111 -8.80 4.71 6.17
N VAL A 112 -7.67 4.94 5.48
CA VAL A 112 -7.11 3.97 4.52
C VAL A 112 -5.81 3.34 5.00
N LEU A 113 -5.22 3.79 6.12
CA LEU A 113 -4.01 3.17 6.64
C LEU A 113 -4.32 1.81 7.26
N PRO A 114 -3.48 0.79 6.99
CA PRO A 114 -3.59 -0.50 7.66
C PRO A 114 -3.22 -0.40 9.13
N LYS A 115 -3.79 -1.26 9.95
CA LYS A 115 -3.36 -1.44 11.34
C LYS A 115 -1.91 -1.96 11.39
N ARG A 116 -1.16 -1.53 12.38
CA ARG A 116 0.26 -1.90 12.59
C ARG A 116 0.48 -2.73 13.85
N LYS A 117 -0.49 -2.70 14.75
CA LYS A 117 -0.55 -3.48 15.97
C LYS A 117 -1.99 -3.90 16.18
N VAL A 118 -2.18 -5.13 16.53
CA VAL A 118 -3.44 -5.72 16.94
C VAL A 118 -3.17 -6.55 18.18
N GLN A 119 -4.13 -6.66 19.09
CA GLN A 119 -4.04 -7.54 20.25
C GLN A 119 -4.51 -8.95 19.87
N SER A 120 -5.40 -9.02 18.87
CA SER A 120 -5.92 -10.27 18.31
C SER A 120 -6.45 -10.01 16.91
N LEU A 121 -6.82 -11.06 16.16
CA LEU A 121 -7.56 -10.90 14.92
C LEU A 121 -8.93 -10.25 15.14
N GLN A 122 -9.55 -10.44 16.30
CA GLN A 122 -10.82 -9.80 16.64
C GLN A 122 -10.76 -8.28 16.45
N ASP A 123 -9.65 -7.61 16.80
CA ASP A 123 -9.48 -6.17 16.58
C ASP A 123 -9.61 -5.74 15.11
N LEU A 124 -9.30 -6.63 14.16
CA LEU A 124 -9.51 -6.37 12.74
C LEU A 124 -10.99 -6.48 12.40
N PHE A 125 -11.69 -7.51 12.91
CA PHE A 125 -13.12 -7.71 12.65
C PHE A 125 -14.00 -6.65 13.28
N ASP A 126 -13.64 -6.14 14.46
CA ASP A 126 -14.33 -5.01 15.08
C ASP A 126 -14.29 -3.75 14.18
N SER A 127 -13.25 -3.65 13.36
CA SER A 127 -13.09 -2.55 12.40
C SER A 127 -13.66 -2.86 11.01
N PHE A 128 -13.84 -4.15 10.67
CA PHE A 128 -14.27 -4.65 9.36
C PHE A 128 -15.18 -5.87 9.53
N PRO A 129 -16.40 -5.70 10.09
CA PRO A 129 -17.26 -6.82 10.50
C PRO A 129 -17.81 -7.64 9.33
N GLU A 130 -17.82 -7.08 8.12
CA GLU A 130 -18.32 -7.75 6.90
C GLU A 130 -17.34 -8.77 6.31
N THR A 131 -16.08 -8.76 6.76
CA THR A 131 -15.02 -9.62 6.20
C THR A 131 -15.26 -11.07 6.57
N LYS A 132 -15.21 -11.96 5.57
CA LYS A 132 -15.38 -13.41 5.71
C LYS A 132 -14.07 -14.17 5.47
N ASP A 133 -13.26 -13.68 4.55
CA ASP A 133 -12.01 -14.29 4.14
C ASP A 133 -10.83 -13.37 4.44
N LEU A 134 -9.81 -13.90 5.13
CA LEU A 134 -8.56 -13.22 5.36
C LEU A 134 -7.43 -13.92 4.62
N PHE A 135 -6.75 -13.17 3.78
CA PHE A 135 -5.59 -13.63 3.04
C PHE A 135 -4.32 -13.12 3.72
N ILE A 136 -3.43 -14.06 4.10
CA ILE A 136 -2.23 -13.77 4.88
C ILE A 136 -1.00 -14.24 4.12
N ASP A 137 -0.04 -13.33 3.86
CA ASP A 137 1.23 -13.70 3.26
C ASP A 137 2.38 -12.81 3.75
N GLY A 138 3.61 -13.31 3.59
CA GLY A 138 4.84 -12.59 3.90
C GLY A 138 5.39 -11.85 2.69
N THR A 139 5.67 -10.57 2.83
CA THR A 139 6.36 -9.80 1.79
C THR A 139 7.77 -9.45 2.21
N GLU A 140 8.73 -9.59 1.30
CA GLU A 140 10.14 -9.27 1.53
C GLU A 140 10.61 -8.12 0.65
N GLY A 141 11.37 -7.19 1.26
CA GLY A 141 12.07 -6.11 0.58
C GLY A 141 13.59 -6.29 0.69
N ARG A 142 14.34 -6.17 -0.43
CA ARG A 142 15.78 -6.25 -0.43
C ARG A 142 16.41 -5.04 0.26
N ILE A 143 17.50 -5.29 0.99
CA ILE A 143 18.30 -4.25 1.64
C ILE A 143 19.77 -4.34 1.22
N ASN A 144 20.55 -3.29 1.49
CA ASN A 144 22.00 -3.36 1.38
C ASN A 144 22.56 -4.37 2.38
N ARG A 145 23.62 -5.08 1.99
CA ARG A 145 24.35 -5.98 2.89
C ARG A 145 24.81 -5.22 4.12
N PRO A 146 24.39 -5.62 5.34
CA PRO A 146 24.86 -4.96 6.55
C PRO A 146 26.37 -5.10 6.74
N LYS A 147 27.01 -4.13 7.38
CA LYS A 147 28.46 -4.19 7.66
C LYS A 147 28.81 -5.25 8.69
N GLN A 148 28.00 -5.39 9.77
CA GLN A 148 28.27 -6.33 10.86
C GLN A 148 27.82 -7.74 10.51
N SER A 149 28.67 -8.75 10.74
CA SER A 149 28.40 -10.17 10.47
C SER A 149 27.14 -10.71 11.14
N LYS A 150 26.86 -10.29 12.40
CA LYS A 150 25.61 -10.65 13.11
C LYS A 150 24.37 -10.16 12.35
N ASN A 151 24.38 -8.93 11.89
CA ASN A 151 23.28 -8.35 11.11
C ASN A 151 23.16 -8.98 9.72
N GLN A 152 24.27 -9.36 9.09
CA GLN A 152 24.25 -10.11 7.83
C GLN A 152 23.51 -11.43 8.00
N ARG A 153 23.91 -12.25 8.98
CA ARG A 153 23.26 -13.54 9.28
C ARG A 153 21.76 -13.39 9.60
N ASN A 154 21.38 -12.37 10.36
CA ASN A 154 19.99 -12.13 10.75
C ASN A 154 19.10 -11.64 9.61
N SER A 155 19.64 -10.89 8.66
CA SER A 155 18.88 -10.34 7.53
C SER A 155 18.91 -11.22 6.27
N TYR A 156 19.69 -12.30 6.23
CA TYR A 156 19.79 -13.16 5.06
C TYR A 156 18.55 -14.04 4.92
N SER A 157 17.87 -13.91 3.78
CA SER A 157 16.75 -14.76 3.39
C SER A 157 17.27 -15.88 2.47
N GLY A 158 17.12 -17.13 2.90
CA GLY A 158 17.44 -18.29 2.08
C GLY A 158 16.55 -18.42 0.85
N LYS A 159 15.27 -18.00 0.95
CA LYS A 159 14.30 -17.96 -0.16
C LYS A 159 14.73 -16.96 -1.24
N GLN A 160 15.17 -15.77 -0.85
CA GLN A 160 15.55 -14.68 -1.77
C GLN A 160 17.06 -14.67 -2.12
N LYS A 161 17.87 -15.52 -1.48
CA LYS A 161 19.34 -15.55 -1.58
C LYS A 161 19.97 -14.17 -1.45
N SER A 162 19.41 -13.33 -0.58
CA SER A 162 19.79 -11.93 -0.39
C SER A 162 19.45 -11.44 1.01
N HIS A 163 20.02 -10.29 1.40
CA HIS A 163 19.66 -9.62 2.64
C HIS A 163 18.32 -8.90 2.45
N THR A 164 17.35 -9.23 3.30
CA THR A 164 16.00 -8.71 3.20
C THR A 164 15.44 -8.28 4.55
N ARG A 165 14.36 -7.51 4.51
CA ARG A 165 13.46 -7.24 5.61
C ARG A 165 12.06 -7.71 5.22
N LYS A 166 11.27 -8.10 6.19
CA LYS A 166 10.03 -8.83 5.99
C LYS A 166 8.89 -8.23 6.80
N ASN A 167 7.70 -8.24 6.19
CA ASN A 167 6.45 -7.90 6.84
C ASN A 167 5.42 -8.99 6.52
N ILE A 168 4.51 -9.23 7.46
CA ILE A 168 3.28 -9.98 7.20
C ILE A 168 2.22 -8.97 6.76
N VAL A 169 1.48 -9.33 5.74
CA VAL A 169 0.36 -8.54 5.19
C VAL A 169 -0.90 -9.37 5.32
N ILE A 170 -1.99 -8.74 5.76
CA ILE A 170 -3.34 -9.32 5.78
C ILE A 170 -4.22 -8.42 4.93
N CYS A 171 -4.97 -9.02 4.01
CA CYS A 171 -6.03 -8.32 3.26
C CYS A 171 -7.33 -9.12 3.29
N ASP A 172 -8.44 -8.43 3.00
CA ASP A 172 -9.75 -9.02 2.78
C ASP A 172 -9.92 -9.48 1.31
N GLU A 173 -11.10 -10.01 0.99
CA GLU A 173 -11.51 -10.45 -0.35
C GLU A 173 -11.49 -9.34 -1.41
N ASP A 174 -11.65 -8.09 -1.00
CA ASP A 174 -11.59 -6.91 -1.86
C ASP A 174 -10.16 -6.39 -2.08
N ARG A 175 -9.15 -7.11 -1.60
CA ARG A 175 -7.72 -6.74 -1.69
C ARG A 175 -7.36 -5.52 -0.82
N ARG A 176 -8.24 -5.10 0.10
CA ARG A 176 -7.97 -4.04 1.05
C ARG A 176 -7.00 -4.55 2.10
N ILE A 177 -5.88 -3.88 2.28
CA ILE A 177 -4.87 -4.24 3.27
C ILE A 177 -5.32 -3.75 4.64
N MET A 178 -5.71 -4.69 5.50
CA MET A 178 -6.20 -4.43 6.85
C MET A 178 -5.06 -4.30 7.85
N TYR A 179 -4.01 -5.10 7.68
CA TYR A 179 -2.89 -5.15 8.59
C TYR A 179 -1.56 -5.30 7.85
N VAL A 180 -0.54 -4.64 8.39
CA VAL A 180 0.86 -4.83 8.00
C VAL A 180 1.70 -4.91 9.26
N SER A 181 2.39 -6.03 9.50
CA SER A 181 3.20 -6.22 10.69
C SER A 181 4.37 -5.23 10.78
N PRO A 182 4.94 -4.99 11.97
CA PRO A 182 6.24 -4.37 12.10
C PRO A 182 7.30 -5.10 11.28
N THR A 183 8.25 -4.35 10.70
CA THR A 183 9.28 -4.92 9.84
C THR A 183 10.30 -5.73 10.64
N LYS A 184 10.51 -6.98 10.27
CA LYS A 184 11.49 -7.89 10.87
C LYS A 184 12.63 -8.20 9.88
N ASN A 185 13.65 -8.89 10.36
CA ASN A 185 14.77 -9.35 9.53
C ASN A 185 14.35 -10.54 8.67
N GLY A 186 14.86 -10.64 7.44
CA GLY A 186 14.45 -11.65 6.44
C GLY A 186 14.66 -13.11 6.83
N LYS A 187 15.52 -13.40 7.83
CA LYS A 187 15.72 -14.77 8.36
C LYS A 187 14.49 -15.28 9.11
N VAL A 188 13.61 -14.41 9.63
CA VAL A 188 12.47 -14.82 10.45
C VAL A 188 11.45 -15.54 9.56
N HIS A 189 10.96 -16.70 9.99
CA HIS A 189 9.90 -17.44 9.31
C HIS A 189 8.57 -16.70 9.39
N ASP A 190 7.78 -16.73 8.30
CA ASP A 190 6.50 -16.03 8.20
C ASP A 190 5.54 -16.44 9.33
N PHE A 191 5.35 -17.73 9.53
CA PHE A 191 4.51 -18.26 10.60
C PHE A 191 5.01 -17.86 12.01
N THR A 192 6.33 -17.89 12.24
CA THR A 192 6.91 -17.46 13.53
C THR A 192 6.68 -15.98 13.77
N GLN A 193 6.76 -15.15 12.73
CA GLN A 193 6.48 -13.72 12.84
C GLN A 193 5.00 -13.48 13.13
N ALA A 194 4.11 -14.10 12.37
CA ALA A 194 2.66 -13.96 12.53
C ALA A 194 2.20 -14.40 13.92
N LYS A 195 2.74 -15.54 14.43
CA LYS A 195 2.45 -16.03 15.77
C LYS A 195 2.89 -15.05 16.87
N LYS A 196 4.06 -14.41 16.72
CA LYS A 196 4.55 -13.41 17.69
C LYS A 196 3.74 -12.10 17.67
N GLU A 197 3.09 -11.80 16.58
CA GLU A 197 2.21 -10.63 16.43
C GLU A 197 0.75 -10.96 16.83
N LEU A 198 0.50 -12.11 17.46
CA LEU A 198 -0.82 -12.58 17.95
C LEU A 198 -1.90 -12.67 16.86
N LEU A 199 -1.48 -12.90 15.60
CA LEU A 199 -2.39 -12.88 14.46
C LEU A 199 -3.32 -14.11 14.37
N PHE A 200 -3.22 -15.06 15.29
CA PHE A 200 -4.02 -16.28 15.29
C PHE A 200 -4.81 -16.48 16.59
N ASP A 201 -4.73 -15.51 17.49
CA ASP A 201 -5.49 -15.53 18.72
C ASP A 201 -6.90 -15.02 18.46
N ASN A 202 -7.90 -15.76 18.94
CA ASN A 202 -9.32 -15.41 18.83
C ASN A 202 -9.79 -15.15 17.40
N VAL A 203 -9.63 -16.13 16.51
CA VAL A 203 -10.20 -16.10 15.16
C VAL A 203 -11.71 -16.34 15.28
N PRO A 204 -12.57 -15.43 14.79
CA PRO A 204 -14.02 -15.61 14.83
C PRO A 204 -14.48 -16.83 14.00
N ASP A 205 -15.49 -17.57 14.48
CA ASP A 205 -15.96 -18.83 13.88
C ASP A 205 -16.37 -18.74 12.40
N LYS A 206 -16.76 -17.55 11.95
CA LYS A 206 -17.23 -17.30 10.56
C LYS A 206 -16.13 -16.95 9.57
N VAL A 207 -14.87 -16.94 10.02
CA VAL A 207 -13.75 -16.45 9.23
C VAL A 207 -12.90 -17.58 8.71
N CYS A 208 -12.57 -17.54 7.41
CA CYS A 208 -11.61 -18.43 6.78
C CYS A 208 -10.26 -17.72 6.56
N LEU A 209 -9.17 -18.38 6.96
CA LEU A 209 -7.80 -17.91 6.80
C LEU A 209 -7.13 -18.59 5.60
N TRP A 210 -6.79 -17.83 4.59
CA TRP A 210 -6.07 -18.29 3.40
C TRP A 210 -4.57 -17.99 3.55
N VAL A 211 -3.75 -19.02 3.67
CA VAL A 211 -2.32 -18.88 3.99
C VAL A 211 -1.41 -19.62 3.00
N ASP A 212 -0.13 -19.21 2.92
CA ASP A 212 0.88 -19.94 2.13
C ASP A 212 1.45 -21.15 2.85
N LYS A 213 2.12 -22.03 2.10
CA LYS A 213 2.87 -23.20 2.62
C LYS A 213 3.88 -22.85 3.71
N GLY A 214 4.28 -21.57 3.83
CA GLY A 214 5.13 -21.08 4.90
C GLY A 214 4.47 -21.08 6.29
N PHE A 215 3.15 -21.28 6.37
CA PHE A 215 2.36 -21.29 7.60
C PHE A 215 2.06 -22.71 8.11
N GLN A 216 2.90 -23.70 7.77
CA GLN A 216 2.76 -25.07 8.29
C GLN A 216 2.67 -25.07 9.82
N GLY A 217 1.68 -25.82 10.36
CA GLY A 217 1.39 -25.88 11.80
C GLY A 217 0.32 -24.89 12.27
N ILE A 218 -0.24 -24.05 11.40
CA ILE A 218 -1.34 -23.14 11.75
C ILE A 218 -2.59 -23.92 12.22
N LYS A 219 -2.90 -25.07 11.61
CA LYS A 219 -4.00 -25.98 12.00
C LYS A 219 -3.87 -26.58 13.41
N ASN A 220 -2.73 -26.40 14.07
CA ASN A 220 -2.55 -26.75 15.49
C ASN A 220 -2.95 -25.62 16.44
N ILE A 221 -3.27 -24.43 15.92
CA ILE A 221 -3.58 -23.22 16.69
C ILE A 221 -5.00 -22.74 16.38
N VAL A 222 -5.36 -22.77 15.11
CA VAL A 222 -6.68 -22.37 14.59
C VAL A 222 -7.44 -23.62 14.18
N PRO A 223 -8.77 -23.72 14.39
CA PRO A 223 -9.58 -24.84 13.93
C PRO A 223 -9.31 -25.16 12.46
N PRO A 224 -9.05 -26.44 12.11
CA PRO A 224 -8.67 -26.85 10.76
C PRO A 224 -9.66 -26.42 9.67
N GLU A 225 -10.94 -26.35 9.99
CA GLU A 225 -12.05 -25.92 9.14
C GLU A 225 -12.01 -24.43 8.78
N GLN A 226 -11.32 -23.64 9.57
CA GLN A 226 -11.13 -22.20 9.33
C GLN A 226 -9.83 -21.88 8.56
N VAL A 227 -9.08 -22.90 8.09
CA VAL A 227 -7.76 -22.67 7.49
C VAL A 227 -7.62 -23.37 6.16
N GLU A 228 -7.44 -22.57 5.11
CA GLU A 228 -7.08 -23.02 3.78
C GLU A 228 -5.58 -22.84 3.52
N ILE A 229 -4.87 -23.97 3.52
CA ILE A 229 -3.42 -24.03 3.30
C ILE A 229 -3.09 -25.10 2.26
N PRO A 230 -2.26 -24.81 1.23
CA PRO A 230 -1.92 -25.77 0.20
C PRO A 230 -1.18 -26.99 0.75
N HIS A 231 -1.53 -28.18 0.25
CA HIS A 231 -0.84 -29.43 0.58
C HIS A 231 0.64 -29.35 0.23
N LYS A 232 1.47 -29.73 1.18
CA LYS A 232 2.91 -29.81 1.00
C LYS A 232 3.28 -31.16 0.42
N LYS A 233 4.09 -31.16 -0.67
CA LYS A 233 4.64 -32.36 -1.25
C LYS A 233 5.52 -33.09 -0.23
N PRO A 234 5.23 -34.36 0.16
CA PRO A 234 6.10 -35.15 1.01
C PRO A 234 7.44 -35.45 0.32
N LYS A 235 8.49 -35.64 1.11
CA LYS A 235 9.81 -35.99 0.55
C LYS A 235 9.74 -37.37 -0.16
N GLY A 236 10.14 -37.43 -1.42
CA GLY A 236 10.16 -38.65 -2.21
C GLY A 236 8.81 -39.15 -2.76
N LYS A 237 7.68 -38.42 -2.50
CA LYS A 237 6.36 -38.79 -3.01
C LYS A 237 5.77 -37.65 -3.86
N SER A 238 4.81 -37.98 -4.75
CA SER A 238 4.01 -36.99 -5.47
C SER A 238 2.72 -36.72 -4.70
N LEU A 239 2.11 -35.55 -4.91
CA LEU A 239 0.75 -35.26 -4.46
C LEU A 239 -0.25 -36.10 -5.26
N SER A 240 -1.36 -36.49 -4.64
CA SER A 240 -2.49 -37.14 -5.34
C SER A 240 -3.12 -36.16 -6.34
N THR A 241 -3.98 -36.65 -7.22
CA THR A 241 -4.72 -35.84 -8.19
C THR A 241 -5.65 -34.85 -7.49
N GLU A 242 -6.36 -35.33 -6.46
CA GLU A 242 -7.26 -34.55 -5.60
C GLU A 242 -6.50 -33.41 -4.90
N GLN A 243 -5.36 -33.72 -4.24
CA GLN A 243 -4.51 -32.72 -3.59
C GLN A 243 -3.96 -31.67 -4.56
N LYS A 244 -3.69 -32.05 -5.81
CA LYS A 244 -3.30 -31.08 -6.84
C LYS A 244 -4.44 -30.16 -7.24
N GLN A 245 -5.66 -30.70 -7.38
CA GLN A 245 -6.87 -29.93 -7.68
C GLN A 245 -7.17 -28.95 -6.54
N GLU A 246 -7.17 -29.41 -5.27
CA GLU A 246 -7.35 -28.54 -4.11
C GLU A 246 -6.30 -27.42 -4.05
N ASN A 247 -5.03 -27.74 -4.28
CA ASN A 247 -3.98 -26.73 -4.36
C ASN A 247 -4.21 -25.69 -5.46
N ASN A 248 -4.77 -26.09 -6.60
CA ASN A 248 -5.10 -25.16 -7.69
C ASN A 248 -6.24 -24.22 -7.27
N VAL A 249 -7.27 -24.75 -6.60
CA VAL A 249 -8.37 -23.94 -6.05
C VAL A 249 -7.83 -22.94 -5.03
N ILE A 250 -7.07 -23.39 -4.03
CA ILE A 250 -6.49 -22.51 -3.02
C ILE A 250 -5.59 -21.44 -3.66
N SER A 251 -4.80 -21.80 -4.67
CA SER A 251 -3.95 -20.86 -5.39
C SER A 251 -4.75 -19.79 -6.13
N SER A 252 -5.90 -20.15 -6.71
CA SER A 252 -6.77 -19.20 -7.40
C SER A 252 -7.37 -18.15 -6.45
N PHE A 253 -7.76 -18.55 -5.25
CA PHE A 253 -8.20 -17.60 -4.22
C PHE A 253 -7.05 -16.72 -3.70
N ARG A 254 -5.85 -17.28 -3.53
CA ARG A 254 -4.68 -16.54 -3.05
C ARG A 254 -4.15 -15.45 -3.99
N ILE A 255 -4.60 -15.40 -5.23
CA ILE A 255 -4.33 -14.27 -6.15
C ILE A 255 -4.72 -12.93 -5.53
N VAL A 256 -5.72 -12.89 -4.66
CA VAL A 256 -6.17 -11.68 -3.95
C VAL A 256 -5.02 -11.04 -3.19
N ILE A 257 -4.31 -11.81 -2.33
CA ILE A 257 -3.17 -11.26 -1.55
C ILE A 257 -1.96 -10.92 -2.44
N GLU A 258 -1.74 -11.66 -3.52
CA GLU A 258 -0.69 -11.36 -4.49
C GLU A 258 -0.93 -10.01 -5.16
N HIS A 259 -2.17 -9.70 -5.53
CA HIS A 259 -2.57 -8.40 -6.05
C HIS A 259 -2.39 -7.28 -5.01
N ALA A 260 -2.78 -7.50 -3.76
CA ALA A 260 -2.60 -6.52 -2.68
C ALA A 260 -1.11 -6.23 -2.43
N ILE A 261 -0.27 -7.26 -2.36
CA ILE A 261 1.19 -7.12 -2.24
C ILE A 261 1.78 -6.46 -3.49
N GLY A 262 1.29 -6.80 -4.68
CA GLY A 262 1.62 -6.15 -5.94
C GLY A 262 1.30 -4.65 -5.91
N GLY A 263 0.16 -4.29 -5.31
CA GLY A 263 -0.25 -2.91 -5.05
C GLY A 263 0.73 -2.14 -4.18
N ILE A 264 1.28 -2.75 -3.13
CA ILE A 264 2.37 -2.17 -2.34
C ILE A 264 3.65 -2.05 -3.17
N LYS A 265 4.02 -3.12 -3.87
CA LYS A 265 5.27 -3.21 -4.64
C LYS A 265 5.26 -2.39 -5.94
N ARG A 266 4.11 -1.85 -6.35
CA ARG A 266 4.07 -0.90 -7.46
C ARG A 266 4.84 0.40 -7.16
N PHE A 267 5.13 0.68 -5.89
CA PHE A 267 5.96 1.80 -5.48
C PHE A 267 7.45 1.39 -5.43
N GLY A 268 8.30 2.14 -6.10
CA GLY A 268 9.74 1.85 -6.21
C GLY A 268 10.46 1.76 -4.86
N CYS A 269 10.00 2.49 -3.84
CA CYS A 269 10.56 2.39 -2.49
C CYS A 269 10.34 1.01 -1.85
N MET A 270 9.36 0.23 -2.31
CA MET A 270 9.08 -1.14 -1.86
C MET A 270 9.62 -2.21 -2.83
N ALA A 271 9.69 -1.91 -4.12
CA ALA A 271 10.16 -2.86 -5.14
C ALA A 271 11.70 -2.88 -5.27
N GLN A 272 12.33 -1.71 -5.15
CA GLN A 272 13.78 -1.58 -5.29
C GLN A 272 14.50 -1.90 -3.97
N LYS A 273 15.82 -2.01 -4.06
CA LYS A 273 16.67 -2.20 -2.89
C LYS A 273 16.57 -0.98 -1.95
N TYR A 274 16.17 -1.21 -0.71
CA TYR A 274 15.97 -0.17 0.28
C TYR A 274 17.30 0.53 0.64
N ARG A 275 17.30 1.87 0.59
CA ARG A 275 18.52 2.70 0.74
C ARG A 275 18.49 3.64 1.94
N ASN A 276 17.32 3.83 2.56
CA ASN A 276 17.16 4.75 3.69
C ASN A 276 17.62 4.12 5.02
N HIS A 277 17.66 4.95 6.07
CA HIS A 277 17.99 4.48 7.42
C HIS A 277 16.93 3.52 7.96
N LYS A 278 17.36 2.63 8.88
CA LYS A 278 16.47 1.69 9.60
C LYS A 278 15.29 2.43 10.25
N GLY A 279 14.12 1.81 10.24
CA GLY A 279 12.89 2.34 10.82
C GLY A 279 12.00 3.14 9.88
N LYS A 280 12.54 3.71 8.79
CA LYS A 280 11.71 4.35 7.76
C LYS A 280 11.04 3.36 6.81
N ASP A 281 11.51 2.13 6.75
CA ASP A 281 10.88 1.04 6.02
C ASP A 281 9.49 0.74 6.56
N ASP A 282 9.28 0.77 7.87
CA ASP A 282 7.97 0.65 8.49
C ASP A 282 7.00 1.76 8.05
N GLN A 283 7.48 3.01 8.02
CA GLN A 283 6.68 4.12 7.53
C GLN A 283 6.36 3.97 6.04
N MET A 284 7.35 3.58 5.22
CA MET A 284 7.15 3.44 3.77
C MET A 284 6.14 2.35 3.42
N ILE A 285 6.23 1.16 4.04
CA ILE A 285 5.26 0.10 3.75
C ILE A 285 3.85 0.48 4.21
N LYS A 286 3.70 1.14 5.36
CA LYS A 286 2.42 1.67 5.85
C LYS A 286 1.80 2.64 4.85
N LEU A 287 2.60 3.60 4.35
CA LEU A 287 2.16 4.57 3.37
C LEU A 287 1.78 3.94 2.03
N CYS A 288 2.60 3.02 1.52
CA CYS A 288 2.32 2.34 0.25
C CYS A 288 1.07 1.46 0.33
N ALA A 289 0.83 0.80 1.47
CA ALA A 289 -0.40 0.07 1.74
C ALA A 289 -1.62 1.01 1.86
N GLY A 290 -1.47 2.14 2.53
CA GLY A 290 -2.52 3.16 2.60
C GLY A 290 -2.85 3.77 1.25
N LEU A 291 -1.85 4.05 0.40
CA LEU A 291 -2.06 4.51 -0.98
C LEU A 291 -2.73 3.45 -1.86
N TRP A 292 -2.44 2.17 -1.62
CA TRP A 292 -3.14 1.06 -2.26
C TRP A 292 -4.60 1.01 -1.82
N ASN A 293 -4.89 1.08 -0.52
CA ASN A 293 -6.25 1.11 0.00
C ASN A 293 -7.03 2.32 -0.52
N PHE A 294 -6.38 3.48 -0.60
CA PHE A 294 -6.97 4.68 -1.21
C PHE A 294 -7.33 4.46 -2.68
N HIS A 295 -6.47 3.77 -3.42
CA HIS A 295 -6.74 3.39 -4.80
C HIS A 295 -7.94 2.45 -4.90
N ILE A 296 -8.02 1.38 -4.08
CA ILE A 296 -9.15 0.44 -4.08
C ILE A 296 -10.46 1.17 -3.76
N GLN A 297 -10.49 1.96 -2.67
CA GLN A 297 -11.66 2.72 -2.27
C GLN A 297 -12.19 3.65 -3.37
N ASN A 298 -11.30 4.32 -4.09
CA ASN A 298 -11.70 5.26 -5.14
C ASN A 298 -11.93 4.60 -6.50
N SER A 299 -11.40 3.41 -6.74
CA SER A 299 -11.67 2.66 -7.98
C SER A 299 -13.15 2.30 -8.11
N TYR A 300 -13.78 1.85 -7.04
CA TYR A 300 -15.23 1.58 -7.02
C TYR A 300 -16.04 2.85 -7.27
N LEU A 301 -15.67 3.95 -6.62
CA LEU A 301 -16.34 5.23 -6.80
C LEU A 301 -16.23 5.74 -8.24
N ILE A 302 -15.05 5.67 -8.83
CA ILE A 302 -14.80 6.07 -10.23
C ILE A 302 -15.58 5.20 -11.19
N GLU A 303 -15.67 3.90 -10.96
CA GLU A 303 -16.46 2.98 -11.79
C GLU A 303 -17.96 3.32 -11.75
N ILE A 304 -18.50 3.59 -10.56
CA ILE A 304 -19.91 4.01 -10.38
C ILE A 304 -20.16 5.34 -11.11
N ILE A 305 -19.31 6.34 -10.90
CA ILE A 305 -19.44 7.65 -11.58
C ILE A 305 -19.39 7.47 -13.10
N THR A 306 -18.46 6.65 -13.61
CA THR A 306 -18.33 6.41 -15.05
C THR A 306 -19.58 5.72 -15.62
N LYS A 307 -20.16 4.76 -14.90
CA LYS A 307 -21.41 4.10 -15.29
C LYS A 307 -22.59 5.08 -15.30
N LEU A 308 -22.71 5.90 -14.26
CA LEU A 308 -23.76 6.93 -14.18
C LEU A 308 -23.62 7.99 -15.29
N THR A 309 -22.41 8.46 -15.55
CA THR A 309 -22.17 9.43 -16.64
C THR A 309 -22.54 8.86 -18.00
N LYS A 310 -22.19 7.60 -18.29
CA LYS A 310 -22.57 6.93 -19.52
C LYS A 310 -24.11 6.78 -19.63
N LEU A 311 -24.77 6.44 -18.53
CA LEU A 311 -26.23 6.33 -18.48
C LEU A 311 -26.90 7.67 -18.76
N CYS A 312 -26.44 8.75 -18.12
CA CYS A 312 -26.94 10.11 -18.35
C CYS A 312 -26.74 10.57 -19.81
N LEU A 313 -25.59 10.30 -20.41
CA LEU A 313 -25.32 10.59 -21.81
C LEU A 313 -26.27 9.79 -22.75
N THR A 314 -26.51 8.52 -22.45
CA THR A 314 -27.41 7.68 -23.22
C THR A 314 -28.88 8.16 -23.14
N ILE A 315 -29.30 8.61 -21.95
CA ILE A 315 -30.65 9.17 -21.73
C ILE A 315 -30.78 10.51 -22.47
N ASN A 316 -29.84 11.41 -22.38
CA ASN A 316 -29.84 12.68 -23.09
C ASN A 316 -29.86 12.49 -24.62
N PHE A 317 -29.09 11.54 -25.13
CA PHE A 317 -29.14 11.19 -26.57
C PHE A 317 -30.53 10.68 -26.98
N ARG A 318 -31.17 9.82 -26.20
CA ARG A 318 -32.53 9.32 -26.49
C ARG A 318 -33.59 10.42 -26.43
N PHE A 319 -33.43 11.40 -25.51
CA PHE A 319 -34.33 12.56 -25.45
C PHE A 319 -34.17 13.49 -26.66
N LEU A 320 -32.95 13.75 -27.11
CA LEU A 320 -32.66 14.55 -28.31
C LEU A 320 -33.18 13.91 -29.60
N PHE A 321 -33.09 12.60 -29.74
CA PHE A 321 -33.64 11.88 -30.90
C PHE A 321 -35.16 11.75 -30.88
N ARG A 322 -35.82 11.67 -29.71
CA ARG A 322 -37.29 11.67 -29.59
C ARG A 322 -37.91 13.02 -29.93
N ASN A 323 -37.26 14.10 -29.65
CA ASN A 323 -37.74 15.45 -29.92
C ASN A 323 -37.53 15.87 -31.41
N ASN A 324 -36.60 15.25 -32.13
CA ASN A 324 -36.37 15.50 -33.55
C ASN A 324 -37.24 14.62 -34.50
N SER A 325 -37.90 13.59 -33.99
CA SER A 325 -38.84 12.78 -34.77
C SER A 325 -40.29 13.32 -34.80
N ASN A 326 -40.56 14.47 -34.15
CA ASN A 326 -41.83 15.16 -34.17
C ASN A 326 -41.84 16.41 -35.07
N ILE A 327 -40.81 16.59 -35.91
CA ILE A 327 -40.71 17.69 -36.90
C ILE A 327 -40.43 17.08 -38.27
N LEU A 328 -41.36 16.22 -38.74
CA LEU A 328 -41.51 15.83 -40.14
C LEU A 328 -42.99 15.54 -40.41
#